data_06b118c610dbbcba29e8274c6207a8eb
#
_entry.id   06b118c610dbbcba29e8274c6207a8eb
#
_cell.length_a   1.000
_cell.length_b   1.000
_cell.length_c   1.000
_cell.angle_alpha   90.00
_cell.angle_beta   90.00
_cell.angle_gamma   90.00
#
_symmetry.space_group_name_H-M   'P 1'
#
loop_
_entity.id
_entity.type
_entity.pdbx_description
1 polymer ?
#
loop_
_entity_poly.entity_id
_entity_poly.type
_entity_poly.pdbx_seq_one_letter_code
_entity_poly.pdbx_strand_id
1 'polypeptide(L)' 'MRIIDSIPHESMTISIFQMNDKYQVRFEAGPMEQTFKFTLEEVKSLENLKTKINAEFIEATRKRFNEMFVQMRDI' A
#
# COMPACT_ATOMS: atom_id res chain seq x y z
N MET A 1 -5.75 14.10 -6.54
CA MET A 1 -5.65 12.86 -5.73
C MET A 1 -6.06 13.16 -4.30
N ARG A 2 -6.81 12.28 -3.71
CA ARG A 2 -7.43 12.53 -2.41
C ARG A 2 -7.35 11.26 -1.55
N ILE A 3 -6.91 11.44 -0.30
CA ILE A 3 -6.90 10.32 0.65
C ILE A 3 -8.33 10.04 1.11
N ILE A 4 -8.77 8.78 1.02
CA ILE A 4 -10.15 8.41 1.37
C ILE A 4 -10.21 7.40 2.50
N ASP A 5 -9.11 6.74 2.84
CA ASP A 5 -9.10 5.77 3.93
C ASP A 5 -7.66 5.40 4.26
N SER A 6 -7.50 4.67 5.35
CA SER A 6 -6.22 4.12 5.75
C SER A 6 -6.43 2.76 6.42
N ILE A 7 -5.39 1.95 6.43
CA ILE A 7 -5.41 0.65 7.10
C ILE A 7 -4.42 0.72 8.24
N PRO A 8 -4.86 0.53 9.49
CA PRO A 8 -3.95 0.60 10.63
C PRO A 8 -2.89 -0.50 10.58
N HIS A 9 -1.64 -0.14 10.88
CA HIS A 9 -0.55 -1.10 10.99
C HIS A 9 0.50 -0.54 11.93
N GLU A 10 1.11 -1.40 12.73
CA GLU A 10 2.05 -0.97 13.77
C GLU A 10 3.41 -0.54 13.23
N SER A 11 3.82 -1.02 12.09
CA SER A 11 5.17 -0.78 11.56
C SER A 11 5.21 0.03 10.27
N MET A 12 4.09 0.35 9.68
CA MET A 12 4.05 1.13 8.44
C MET A 12 2.75 1.90 8.32
N THR A 13 2.75 2.92 7.48
CA THR A 13 1.56 3.71 7.18
C THR A 13 0.96 3.21 5.87
N ILE A 14 -0.31 2.85 5.90
CA ILE A 14 -1.01 2.36 4.72
C ILE A 14 -2.15 3.33 4.41
N SER A 15 -2.03 4.03 3.29
CA SER A 15 -2.99 5.05 2.87
C SER A 15 -3.66 4.66 1.57
N ILE A 16 -4.95 4.93 1.45
CA ILE A 16 -5.71 4.68 0.24
C ILE A 16 -6.17 6.01 -0.35
N PHE A 17 -5.80 6.25 -1.59
CA PHE A 17 -6.15 7.46 -2.34
C PHE A 17 -7.09 7.11 -3.46
N GLN A 18 -7.92 8.06 -3.85
CA GLN A 18 -8.75 7.95 -5.05
C GLN A 18 -8.36 9.02 -6.06
N MET A 19 -8.20 8.59 -7.32
CA MET A 19 -7.86 9.45 -8.43
C MET A 19 -8.77 9.09 -9.59
N ASN A 20 -9.77 9.95 -9.88
CA ASN A 20 -10.70 9.68 -10.99
C ASN A 20 -11.31 8.28 -10.88
N ASP A 21 -10.88 7.36 -11.76
CA ASP A 21 -11.38 6.00 -11.82
C ASP A 21 -10.40 4.96 -11.28
N LYS A 22 -9.47 5.40 -10.41
CA LYS A 22 -8.44 4.52 -9.87
C LYS A 22 -8.30 4.68 -8.37
N TYR A 23 -7.86 3.61 -7.72
CA TYR A 23 -7.40 3.66 -6.34
C TYR A 23 -5.89 3.49 -6.31
N GLN A 24 -5.25 4.20 -5.39
CA GLN A 24 -3.83 4.06 -5.14
C GLN A 24 -3.63 3.69 -3.68
N VAL A 25 -2.94 2.58 -3.44
CA VAL A 25 -2.61 2.14 -2.08
C VAL A 25 -1.13 2.39 -1.88
N ARG A 26 -0.79 3.22 -0.91
CA ARG A 26 0.59 3.59 -0.60
C ARG A 26 0.99 3.03 0.75
N PHE A 27 2.09 2.29 0.75
CA PHE A 27 2.71 1.76 1.96
C PHE A 27 3.98 2.56 2.22
N GLU A 28 4.12 3.12 3.40
CA GLU A 28 5.28 3.93 3.77
C GLU A 28 5.94 3.38 5.02
N ALA A 29 7.25 3.22 4.98
CA ALA A 29 8.04 2.75 6.11
C ALA A 29 9.36 3.54 6.15
N GLY A 30 9.41 4.58 7.00
CA GLY A 30 10.57 5.46 7.08
C GLY A 30 10.82 6.16 5.76
N PRO A 31 12.05 6.04 5.20
CA PRO A 31 12.38 6.72 3.93
C PRO A 31 11.90 5.96 2.70
N MET A 32 11.22 4.83 2.87
CA MET A 32 10.82 3.96 1.77
C MET A 32 9.33 3.97 1.57
N GLU A 33 8.90 3.74 0.33
CA GLU A 33 7.48 3.55 0.05
C GLU A 33 7.27 2.57 -1.08
N GLN A 34 6.11 1.93 -1.06
CA GLN A 34 5.65 1.07 -2.14
C GLN A 34 4.22 1.48 -2.48
N THR A 35 3.93 1.62 -3.76
CA THR A 35 2.62 2.10 -4.20
C THR A 35 2.03 1.14 -5.22
N PHE A 36 0.76 0.83 -5.04
CA PHE A 36 0.00 -0.02 -5.97
C PHE A 36 -1.18 0.77 -6.49
N LYS A 37 -1.48 0.62 -7.77
CA LYS A 37 -2.61 1.29 -8.42
C LYS A 37 -3.58 0.24 -8.96
N PHE A 38 -4.86 0.44 -8.68
CA PHE A 38 -5.91 -0.47 -9.12
C PHE A 38 -7.00 0.33 -9.82
N THR A 39 -7.55 -0.18 -10.92
CA THR A 39 -8.69 0.46 -11.55
C THR A 39 -9.97 0.08 -10.83
N LEU A 40 -11.01 0.92 -10.95
CA LEU A 40 -12.31 0.59 -10.40
C LEU A 40 -12.88 -0.69 -11.00
N GLU A 41 -12.56 -0.97 -12.26
CA GLU A 41 -13.00 -2.21 -12.90
C GLU A 41 -12.42 -3.43 -12.24
N GLU A 42 -11.15 -3.36 -11.81
CA GLU A 42 -10.47 -4.48 -11.18
C GLU A 42 -10.99 -4.76 -9.77
N VAL A 43 -11.20 -3.72 -8.98
CA VAL A 43 -11.53 -3.88 -7.56
C VAL A 43 -12.98 -3.59 -7.24
N LYS A 44 -13.67 -2.84 -8.11
CA LYS A 44 -15.10 -2.54 -8.04
C LYS A 44 -15.52 -1.61 -6.91
N SER A 45 -15.00 -1.74 -5.71
CA SER A 45 -15.36 -0.88 -4.58
C SER A 45 -14.21 -0.75 -3.59
N LEU A 46 -14.28 0.26 -2.74
CA LEU A 46 -13.32 0.44 -1.66
C LEU A 46 -13.32 -0.75 -0.70
N GLU A 47 -14.50 -1.25 -0.37
CA GLU A 47 -14.61 -2.41 0.54
C GLU A 47 -13.92 -3.63 -0.04
N ASN A 48 -14.13 -3.89 -1.33
CA ASN A 48 -13.49 -5.01 -2.00
C ASN A 48 -11.98 -4.82 -2.07
N LEU A 49 -11.52 -3.59 -2.31
CA LEU A 49 -10.10 -3.29 -2.28
C LEU A 49 -9.50 -3.60 -0.92
N LYS A 50 -10.16 -3.20 0.16
CA LYS A 50 -9.67 -3.44 1.52
C LYS A 50 -9.61 -4.93 1.85
N THR A 51 -10.49 -5.76 1.29
CA THR A 51 -10.39 -7.20 1.48
C THR A 51 -9.20 -7.80 0.73
N LYS A 52 -8.81 -7.19 -0.38
CA LYS A 52 -7.64 -7.65 -1.14
C LYS A 52 -6.33 -7.28 -0.43
N ILE A 53 -6.31 -6.18 0.32
CA ILE A 53 -5.16 -5.78 1.12
C ILE A 53 -5.22 -6.52 2.45
N ASN A 54 -5.07 -7.83 2.40
CA ASN A 54 -5.16 -8.71 3.56
C ASN A 54 -3.78 -8.90 4.21
N ALA A 55 -3.73 -9.74 5.24
CA ALA A 55 -2.51 -9.98 5.99
C ALA A 55 -1.37 -10.50 5.11
N GLU A 56 -1.69 -11.37 4.15
CA GLU A 56 -0.67 -11.91 3.23
C GLU A 56 -0.10 -10.81 2.33
N PHE A 57 -0.95 -9.93 1.83
CA PHE A 57 -0.52 -8.82 0.98
C PHE A 57 0.41 -7.89 1.77
N ILE A 58 -0.01 -7.54 2.98
CA ILE A 58 0.77 -6.65 3.85
C ILE A 58 2.11 -7.29 4.22
N GLU A 59 2.12 -8.59 4.49
CA GLU A 59 3.34 -9.31 4.84
C GLU A 59 4.31 -9.36 3.66
N ALA A 60 3.82 -9.56 2.46
CA ALA A 60 4.67 -9.53 1.25
C ALA A 60 5.30 -8.14 1.08
N THR A 61 4.53 -7.09 1.33
CA THR A 61 5.03 -5.71 1.26
C THR A 61 6.09 -5.46 2.33
N ARG A 62 5.87 -5.97 3.54
CA ARG A 62 6.83 -5.84 4.64
C ARG A 62 8.16 -6.51 4.29
N LYS A 63 8.11 -7.68 3.69
CA LYS A 63 9.33 -8.39 3.27
C LYS A 63 10.11 -7.59 2.23
N ARG A 64 9.42 -6.95 1.28
CA ARG A 64 10.10 -6.09 0.31
C ARG A 64 10.74 -4.89 0.98
N PHE A 65 10.09 -4.31 1.98
CA PHE A 65 10.70 -3.21 2.73
C PHE A 65 11.98 -3.65 3.41
N ASN A 66 12.02 -4.86 3.96
CA ASN A 66 13.26 -5.38 4.54
C ASN A 66 14.37 -5.49 3.50
N GLU A 67 14.06 -5.98 2.32
CA GLU A 67 15.02 -6.07 1.22
C GLU A 67 15.49 -4.68 0.78
N MET A 68 14.55 -3.74 0.69
CA MET A 68 14.87 -2.36 0.34
C MET A 68 15.78 -1.73 1.39
N PHE A 69 15.51 -1.99 2.66
CA PHE A 69 16.33 -1.45 3.75
C PHE A 69 17.76 -1.99 3.68
N VAL A 70 17.92 -3.28 3.45
CA VAL A 70 19.25 -3.90 3.30
C VAL A 70 19.99 -3.29 2.12
N GLN A 71 19.31 -3.10 1.01
CA GLN A 71 19.89 -2.48 -0.18
C GLN A 71 20.34 -1.04 0.10
N MET A 72 19.51 -0.26 0.78
CA MET A 72 19.84 1.12 1.15
C MET A 72 21.05 1.19 2.09
N ARG A 73 21.12 0.25 3.02
CA ARG A 73 22.21 0.22 4.01
C ARG A 73 23.57 0.05 3.36
N ASP A 74 23.64 -0.56 2.20
CA ASP A 74 24.87 -0.85 1.49
C ASP A 74 25.39 0.31 0.63
N ILE A 75 24.69 1.44 0.64
CA ILE A 75 25.13 2.63 -0.11
C ILE A 75 26.17 3.46 0.70
#